data_a57210d6eac86bd86c30d14a4b949f9e
#
_entry.id   a57210d6eac86bd86c30d14a4b949f9e
#
_cell.length_a   1.000
_cell.length_b   1.000
_cell.length_c   1.000
_cell.angle_alpha   90.00
_cell.angle_beta   90.00
_cell.angle_gamma   90.00
#
_symmetry.space_group_name_H-M   'P 1'
#
loop_
_entity.id
_entity.type
_entity.pdbx_description
1 polymer ?
#
loop_
_entity_poly.entity_id
_entity_poly.type
_entity_poly.pdbx_seq_one_letter_code
_entity_poly.pdbx_strand_id
1 'polypeptide(L)'
;MTGAVECVEEYLQFPGGRVHLLRGGTGTPLLFLHAAGGAGHWLEFHEMLARRFEVFAPDHPGFGGSDDLADVEAVDDLVFHYLDVIERLGLERPCVVGASFGGWVAAELAVAAPQAIGPLVLLGAVGLRLPDHPVTDLFFLTPTELADTLFHDPAKAAAALPADPDIDAVLAAGRDLAALARFSWTPFLSNPKLERRLHRITAATLVAWAADDRLVPIAHGKRYAERIPDARFTVVENCGHAMYQERPAEFADVVTAFLADARSAGARR
;
A
#
# COMPACT_ATOMS: atom_id res chain seq x y z
N MET A 1 -15.52 25.94 1.35
CA MET A 1 -15.38 25.19 0.08
C MET A 1 -13.90 24.87 -0.06
N THR A 2 -13.46 23.68 0.33
CA THR A 2 -12.12 23.22 0.08
C THR A 2 -12.09 22.76 -1.39
N GLY A 3 -11.35 23.50 -2.25
CA GLY A 3 -11.17 23.12 -3.65
C GLY A 3 -10.58 21.72 -3.77
N ALA A 4 -10.81 21.05 -4.90
CA ALA A 4 -10.15 19.79 -5.23
C ALA A 4 -8.64 20.02 -5.19
N VAL A 5 -7.91 19.07 -4.63
CA VAL A 5 -6.44 19.11 -4.64
C VAL A 5 -5.98 18.74 -6.05
N GLU A 6 -5.16 19.57 -6.66
CA GLU A 6 -4.57 19.28 -7.97
C GLU A 6 -3.63 18.09 -7.85
N CYS A 7 -3.86 17.09 -8.70
CA CYS A 7 -2.97 15.95 -8.87
C CYS A 7 -2.08 16.20 -10.09
N VAL A 8 -0.76 16.10 -9.90
CA VAL A 8 0.24 16.19 -10.97
C VAL A 8 0.75 14.80 -11.28
N GLU A 9 0.87 14.49 -12.57
CA GLU A 9 1.47 13.26 -13.08
C GLU A 9 2.91 13.53 -13.52
N GLU A 10 3.85 12.74 -13.02
CA GLU A 10 5.28 12.87 -13.27
C GLU A 10 5.90 11.50 -13.57
N TYR A 11 7.12 11.50 -14.11
CA TYR A 11 7.91 10.28 -14.33
C TYR A 11 9.32 10.45 -13.74
N LEU A 12 9.67 9.56 -12.82
CA LEU A 12 11.02 9.48 -12.27
C LEU A 12 11.89 8.60 -13.18
N GLN A 13 13.07 9.10 -13.55
CA GLN A 13 14.01 8.36 -14.39
C GLN A 13 14.87 7.42 -13.53
N PHE A 14 14.94 6.14 -13.92
CA PHE A 14 15.79 5.13 -13.31
C PHE A 14 16.66 4.46 -14.38
N PRO A 15 17.76 3.80 -14.00
CA PRO A 15 18.43 2.90 -14.92
C PRO A 15 17.43 1.84 -15.41
N GLY A 16 17.29 1.71 -16.72
CA GLY A 16 16.41 0.71 -17.34
C GLY A 16 14.97 1.16 -17.58
N GLY A 17 14.50 2.32 -17.08
CA GLY A 17 13.13 2.75 -17.35
C GLY A 17 12.65 3.93 -16.51
N ARG A 18 11.35 4.17 -16.58
CA ARG A 18 10.69 5.27 -15.86
C ARG A 18 9.69 4.71 -14.85
N VAL A 19 9.57 5.37 -13.73
CA VAL A 19 8.54 5.11 -12.71
C VAL A 19 7.51 6.23 -12.77
N HIS A 20 6.27 5.87 -12.98
CA HIS A 20 5.14 6.77 -12.95
C HIS A 20 4.86 7.22 -11.52
N LEU A 21 4.58 8.49 -11.32
CA LEU A 21 4.33 9.11 -10.03
C LEU A 21 3.13 10.03 -10.10
N LEU A 22 2.16 9.82 -9.25
CA LEU A 22 1.11 10.77 -8.96
C LEU A 22 1.46 11.56 -7.70
N ARG A 23 1.35 12.90 -7.76
CA ARG A 23 1.68 13.79 -6.66
C ARG A 23 0.61 14.84 -6.46
N GLY A 24 0.28 15.14 -5.19
CA GLY A 24 -0.67 16.20 -4.88
C GLY A 24 -0.61 16.66 -3.43
N GLY A 25 -1.15 17.84 -3.18
CA GLY A 25 -1.13 18.45 -1.85
C GLY A 25 0.17 19.16 -1.52
N THR A 26 0.29 19.60 -0.28
CA THR A 26 1.45 20.30 0.26
C THR A 26 1.67 19.95 1.72
N GLY A 27 2.89 20.17 2.24
CA GLY A 27 3.19 19.99 3.65
C GLY A 27 4.11 18.82 3.91
N THR A 28 3.77 17.99 4.90
CA THR A 28 4.62 16.84 5.24
C THR A 28 4.59 15.79 4.14
N PRO A 29 5.76 15.31 3.68
CA PRO A 29 5.81 14.28 2.67
C PRO A 29 5.22 12.96 3.18
N LEU A 30 4.37 12.36 2.35
CA LEU A 30 3.76 11.07 2.56
C LEU A 30 3.97 10.22 1.30
N LEU A 31 4.70 9.12 1.44
CA LEU A 31 4.90 8.14 0.40
C LEU A 31 3.81 7.06 0.52
N PHE A 32 2.99 6.91 -0.51
CA PHE A 32 1.95 5.89 -0.58
C PHE A 32 2.39 4.74 -1.49
N LEU A 33 2.43 3.54 -0.95
CA LEU A 33 2.75 2.30 -1.66
C LEU A 33 1.46 1.54 -1.93
N HIS A 34 1.08 1.46 -3.21
CA HIS A 34 -0.22 0.92 -3.63
C HIS A 34 -0.34 -0.60 -3.44
N ALA A 35 -1.57 -1.10 -3.38
CA ALA A 35 -1.90 -2.52 -3.43
C ALA A 35 -1.61 -3.11 -4.83
N ALA A 36 -1.82 -4.41 -5.00
CA ALA A 36 -1.73 -5.07 -6.30
C ALA A 36 -2.64 -4.47 -7.37
N GLY A 37 -3.74 -3.82 -6.96
CA GLY A 37 -4.60 -3.02 -7.82
C GLY A 37 -4.56 -1.55 -7.42
N GLY A 38 -5.02 -0.67 -8.32
CA GLY A 38 -5.11 0.77 -8.07
C GLY A 38 -3.87 1.57 -8.47
N ALA A 39 -2.87 0.95 -9.12
CA ALA A 39 -1.78 1.66 -9.76
C ALA A 39 -2.30 2.63 -10.83
N GLY A 40 -1.62 3.77 -11.01
CA GLY A 40 -1.96 4.77 -12.00
C GLY A 40 -3.22 5.59 -11.71
N HIS A 41 -3.81 5.47 -10.51
CA HIS A 41 -5.05 6.16 -10.18
C HIS A 41 -4.93 7.05 -8.95
N TRP A 42 -5.32 8.34 -9.12
CA TRP A 42 -5.53 9.25 -7.99
C TRP A 42 -6.91 9.05 -7.41
N LEU A 43 -6.99 8.28 -6.32
CA LEU A 43 -8.24 7.91 -5.67
C LEU A 43 -8.71 8.99 -4.69
N GLU A 44 -9.99 8.95 -4.31
CA GLU A 44 -10.58 9.83 -3.29
C GLU A 44 -9.79 9.80 -1.97
N PHE A 45 -9.27 8.65 -1.59
CA PHE A 45 -8.41 8.49 -0.43
C PHE A 45 -7.12 9.35 -0.52
N HIS A 46 -6.48 9.38 -1.70
CA HIS A 46 -5.29 10.21 -1.94
C HIS A 46 -5.64 11.69 -1.85
N GLU A 47 -6.76 12.10 -2.44
CA GLU A 47 -7.24 13.48 -2.37
C GLU A 47 -7.50 13.92 -0.93
N MET A 48 -8.10 13.07 -0.10
CA MET A 48 -8.34 13.34 1.32
C MET A 48 -7.03 13.50 2.10
N LEU A 49 -6.05 12.65 1.88
CA LEU A 49 -4.73 12.77 2.49
C LEU A 49 -4.00 14.03 2.01
N ALA A 50 -4.10 14.36 0.72
CA ALA A 50 -3.44 15.49 0.10
C ALA A 50 -3.95 16.86 0.59
N ARG A 51 -5.07 16.90 1.30
CA ARG A 51 -5.51 18.11 2.03
C ARG A 51 -4.61 18.46 3.22
N ARG A 52 -3.77 17.55 3.68
CA ARG A 52 -2.91 17.71 4.87
C ARG A 52 -1.46 17.31 4.68
N PHE A 53 -1.18 16.54 3.64
CA PHE A 53 0.13 15.99 3.33
C PHE A 53 0.48 16.32 1.89
N GLU A 54 1.76 16.33 1.59
CA GLU A 54 2.24 16.22 0.22
C GLU A 54 2.35 14.72 -0.10
N VAL A 55 1.39 14.21 -0.86
CA VAL A 55 1.26 12.79 -1.18
C VAL A 55 2.06 12.48 -2.43
N PHE A 56 2.93 11.49 -2.35
CA PHE A 56 3.69 10.89 -3.45
C PHE A 56 3.20 9.44 -3.59
N ALA A 57 2.58 9.12 -4.70
CA ALA A 57 2.04 7.80 -5.01
C ALA A 57 2.69 7.25 -6.30
N PRO A 58 3.92 6.71 -6.21
CA PRO A 58 4.56 6.05 -7.34
C PRO A 58 3.92 4.70 -7.62
N ASP A 59 3.79 4.34 -8.90
CA ASP A 59 3.47 2.98 -9.29
C ASP A 59 4.70 2.09 -9.08
N HIS A 60 4.51 0.91 -8.51
CA HIS A 60 5.59 -0.08 -8.42
C HIS A 60 6.15 -0.42 -9.81
N PRO A 61 7.45 -0.71 -9.97
CA PRO A 61 8.01 -1.19 -11.24
C PRO A 61 7.18 -2.33 -11.84
N GLY A 62 6.78 -2.16 -13.10
CA GLY A 62 5.93 -3.10 -13.85
C GLY A 62 4.43 -2.96 -13.63
N PHE A 63 3.98 -2.07 -12.74
CA PHE A 63 2.57 -1.76 -12.52
C PHE A 63 2.17 -0.43 -13.16
N GLY A 64 0.90 -0.30 -13.47
CA GLY A 64 0.30 0.95 -13.93
C GLY A 64 1.06 1.58 -15.11
N GLY A 65 1.51 2.83 -14.91
CA GLY A 65 2.30 3.60 -15.87
C GLY A 65 3.82 3.42 -15.75
N SER A 66 4.31 2.60 -14.80
CA SER A 66 5.73 2.33 -14.61
C SER A 66 6.26 1.29 -15.59
N ASP A 67 7.49 1.52 -16.07
CA ASP A 67 8.22 0.53 -16.86
C ASP A 67 8.66 -0.66 -15.97
N ASP A 68 8.87 -1.81 -16.60
CA ASP A 68 9.60 -2.91 -15.97
C ASP A 68 11.08 -2.52 -15.80
N LEU A 69 11.56 -2.56 -14.57
CA LEU A 69 12.98 -2.35 -14.29
C LEU A 69 13.66 -3.72 -14.16
N ALA A 70 14.60 -4.00 -15.06
CA ALA A 70 15.23 -5.32 -15.18
C ALA A 70 15.94 -5.79 -13.89
N ASP A 71 16.42 -4.83 -13.07
CA ASP A 71 17.13 -5.11 -11.84
C ASP A 71 16.19 -5.21 -10.61
N VAL A 72 14.86 -5.16 -10.82
CA VAL A 72 13.86 -5.21 -9.74
C VAL A 72 12.99 -6.47 -9.93
N GLU A 73 13.46 -7.59 -9.40
CA GLU A 73 12.84 -8.91 -9.59
C GLU A 73 12.12 -9.43 -8.34
N ALA A 74 12.50 -8.94 -7.15
CA ALA A 74 11.98 -9.41 -5.87
C ALA A 74 11.55 -8.23 -4.97
N VAL A 75 10.84 -8.55 -3.89
CA VAL A 75 10.44 -7.53 -2.89
C VAL A 75 11.65 -6.89 -2.21
N ASP A 76 12.74 -7.64 -2.04
CA ASP A 76 13.99 -7.10 -1.50
C ASP A 76 14.57 -6.00 -2.43
N ASP A 77 14.43 -6.13 -3.75
CA ASP A 77 14.86 -5.11 -4.72
C ASP A 77 13.93 -3.89 -4.68
N LEU A 78 12.61 -4.10 -4.48
CA LEU A 78 11.66 -3.01 -4.29
C LEU A 78 12.04 -2.16 -3.06
N VAL A 79 12.59 -2.75 -2.01
CA VAL A 79 13.06 -2.00 -0.83
C VAL A 79 14.15 -1.00 -1.24
N PHE A 80 15.16 -1.44 -1.98
CA PHE A 80 16.23 -0.55 -2.47
C PHE A 80 15.70 0.47 -3.47
N HIS A 81 14.81 0.05 -4.37
CA HIS A 81 14.13 0.95 -5.30
C HIS A 81 13.42 2.09 -4.56
N TYR A 82 12.70 1.80 -3.47
CA TYR A 82 12.03 2.86 -2.69
C TYR A 82 12.98 3.73 -1.88
N LEU A 83 14.14 3.24 -1.49
CA LEU A 83 15.20 4.10 -0.94
C LEU A 83 15.70 5.09 -1.99
N ASP A 84 15.89 4.63 -3.22
CA ASP A 84 16.26 5.50 -4.35
C ASP A 84 15.14 6.50 -4.71
N VAL A 85 13.88 6.10 -4.63
CA VAL A 85 12.72 7.01 -4.81
C VAL A 85 12.74 8.11 -3.75
N ILE A 86 12.94 7.76 -2.48
CA ILE A 86 13.03 8.71 -1.35
C ILE A 86 14.18 9.69 -1.59
N GLU A 87 15.34 9.21 -2.00
CA GLU A 87 16.52 10.04 -2.28
C GLU A 87 16.28 10.98 -3.47
N ARG A 88 15.77 10.47 -4.59
CA ARG A 88 15.50 11.26 -5.82
C ARG A 88 14.49 12.36 -5.61
N LEU A 89 13.48 12.10 -4.78
CA LEU A 89 12.46 13.09 -4.42
C LEU A 89 12.94 14.04 -3.30
N GLY A 90 14.12 13.81 -2.73
CA GLY A 90 14.66 14.62 -1.62
C GLY A 90 13.81 14.54 -0.35
N LEU A 91 13.13 13.40 -0.11
CA LEU A 91 12.24 13.24 1.04
C LEU A 91 13.06 12.94 2.30
N GLU A 92 12.88 13.75 3.31
CA GLU A 92 13.49 13.53 4.62
C GLU A 92 12.52 12.79 5.53
N ARG A 93 12.75 11.48 5.72
CA ARG A 93 11.93 10.62 6.60
C ARG A 93 10.42 10.77 6.33
N PRO A 94 9.95 10.50 5.10
CA PRO A 94 8.54 10.64 4.78
C PRO A 94 7.68 9.72 5.66
N CYS A 95 6.44 10.14 5.94
CA CYS A 95 5.43 9.18 6.37
C CYS A 95 5.24 8.13 5.28
N VAL A 96 5.14 6.86 5.64
CA VAL A 96 4.92 5.79 4.67
C VAL A 96 3.58 5.13 4.95
N VAL A 97 2.72 5.08 3.95
CA VAL A 97 1.44 4.36 3.99
C VAL A 97 1.49 3.27 2.94
N GLY A 98 1.43 2.02 3.35
CA GLY A 98 1.43 0.89 2.43
C GLY A 98 0.15 0.06 2.55
N ALA A 99 -0.46 -0.25 1.41
CA ALA A 99 -1.68 -1.05 1.33
C ALA A 99 -1.42 -2.43 0.73
N SER A 100 -1.91 -3.50 1.36
CA SER A 100 -1.82 -4.87 0.85
C SER A 100 -0.39 -5.26 0.43
N PHE A 101 -0.10 -5.44 -0.87
CA PHE A 101 1.24 -5.67 -1.40
C PHE A 101 2.21 -4.53 -1.05
N GLY A 102 1.80 -3.27 -1.25
CA GLY A 102 2.58 -2.10 -0.83
C GLY A 102 2.79 -2.03 0.69
N GLY A 103 1.88 -2.60 1.48
CA GLY A 103 2.03 -2.77 2.92
C GLY A 103 3.16 -3.73 3.29
N TRP A 104 3.31 -4.83 2.55
CA TRP A 104 4.46 -5.72 2.70
C TRP A 104 5.77 -5.02 2.34
N VAL A 105 5.82 -4.35 1.20
CA VAL A 105 7.00 -3.57 0.79
C VAL A 105 7.35 -2.50 1.84
N ALA A 106 6.36 -1.78 2.38
CA ALA A 106 6.56 -0.79 3.44
C ALA A 106 7.11 -1.41 4.74
N ALA A 107 6.64 -2.60 5.12
CA ALA A 107 7.16 -3.31 6.30
C ALA A 107 8.62 -3.77 6.10
N GLU A 108 8.97 -4.30 4.91
CA GLU A 108 10.36 -4.68 4.60
C GLU A 108 11.27 -3.45 4.54
N LEU A 109 10.82 -2.33 3.96
CA LEU A 109 11.54 -1.06 3.96
C LEU A 109 11.82 -0.57 5.39
N ALA A 110 10.79 -0.61 6.26
CA ALA A 110 10.92 -0.21 7.66
C ALA A 110 11.86 -1.12 8.47
N VAL A 111 11.93 -2.41 8.14
CA VAL A 111 12.86 -3.38 8.73
C VAL A 111 14.29 -3.15 8.25
N ALA A 112 14.48 -2.92 6.95
CA ALA A 112 15.80 -2.79 6.33
C ALA A 112 16.45 -1.45 6.61
N ALA A 113 15.67 -0.35 6.59
CA ALA A 113 16.15 1.02 6.72
C ALA A 113 15.27 1.86 7.68
N PRO A 114 15.19 1.52 8.97
CA PRO A 114 14.29 2.17 9.92
C PRO A 114 14.53 3.68 10.09
N GLN A 115 15.73 4.15 9.76
CA GLN A 115 16.08 5.58 9.80
C GLN A 115 15.65 6.36 8.54
N ALA A 116 15.34 5.67 7.43
CA ALA A 116 14.98 6.32 6.16
C ALA A 116 13.54 6.83 6.14
N ILE A 117 12.68 6.30 7.01
CA ILE A 117 11.25 6.63 7.05
C ILE A 117 10.84 7.29 8.37
N GLY A 118 9.76 8.04 8.33
CA GLY A 118 9.02 8.54 9.48
C GLY A 118 7.95 7.54 9.96
N PRO A 119 6.78 8.00 10.43
CA PRO A 119 5.69 7.13 10.83
C PRO A 119 5.25 6.18 9.72
N LEU A 120 4.86 4.96 10.11
CA LEU A 120 4.45 3.88 9.22
C LEU A 120 2.97 3.55 9.41
N VAL A 121 2.25 3.36 8.31
CA VAL A 121 0.88 2.85 8.31
C VAL A 121 0.79 1.62 7.39
N LEU A 122 0.28 0.53 7.93
CA LEU A 122 0.05 -0.72 7.21
C LEU A 122 -1.46 -0.95 7.08
N LEU A 123 -1.98 -0.93 5.85
CA LEU A 123 -3.38 -1.16 5.53
C LEU A 123 -3.55 -2.56 4.91
N GLY A 124 -4.09 -3.52 5.64
CA GLY A 124 -4.35 -4.87 5.12
C GLY A 124 -3.13 -5.57 4.53
N ALA A 125 -1.95 -5.36 5.12
CA ALA A 125 -0.66 -5.78 4.56
C ALA A 125 -0.54 -7.31 4.44
N VAL A 126 -0.16 -7.80 3.25
CA VAL A 126 0.34 -9.17 3.08
C VAL A 126 1.79 -9.27 3.60
N GLY A 127 2.52 -10.32 3.32
CA GLY A 127 3.95 -10.47 3.65
C GLY A 127 4.23 -11.44 4.79
N LEU A 128 3.25 -11.73 5.66
CA LEU A 128 3.39 -12.75 6.71
C LEU A 128 2.90 -14.12 6.22
N ARG A 129 3.52 -15.17 6.71
CA ARG A 129 3.08 -16.53 6.46
C ARG A 129 2.46 -17.12 7.73
N LEU A 130 1.13 -17.19 7.76
CA LEU A 130 0.37 -17.79 8.86
C LEU A 130 -0.37 -19.04 8.34
N PRO A 131 0.14 -20.26 8.59
CA PRO A 131 -0.42 -21.49 8.03
C PRO A 131 -1.89 -21.72 8.42
N ASP A 132 -2.28 -21.32 9.62
CA ASP A 132 -3.67 -21.47 10.13
C ASP A 132 -4.63 -20.38 9.60
N HIS A 133 -4.10 -19.35 8.95
CA HIS A 133 -4.84 -18.22 8.40
C HIS A 133 -4.26 -17.85 7.02
N PRO A 134 -4.37 -18.72 6.01
CA PRO A 134 -3.77 -18.47 4.70
C PRO A 134 -4.41 -17.25 4.02
N VAL A 135 -3.59 -16.52 3.27
CA VAL A 135 -4.07 -15.50 2.33
C VAL A 135 -4.81 -16.22 1.20
N THR A 136 -5.97 -15.69 0.80
CA THR A 136 -6.74 -16.23 -0.32
C THR A 136 -5.94 -16.10 -1.62
N ASP A 137 -5.86 -17.17 -2.39
CA ASP A 137 -5.10 -17.17 -3.63
C ASP A 137 -5.87 -16.45 -4.74
N LEU A 138 -5.53 -15.18 -4.92
CA LEU A 138 -6.19 -14.29 -5.87
C LEU A 138 -5.94 -14.67 -7.35
N PHE A 139 -4.88 -15.44 -7.64
CA PHE A 139 -4.56 -15.86 -9.01
C PHE A 139 -5.53 -16.94 -9.55
N PHE A 140 -6.28 -17.60 -8.67
CA PHE A 140 -7.29 -18.59 -9.05
C PHE A 140 -8.72 -18.04 -9.07
N LEU A 141 -8.91 -16.76 -8.71
CA LEU A 141 -10.25 -16.16 -8.68
C LEU A 141 -10.60 -15.58 -10.05
N THR A 142 -11.85 -15.79 -10.44
CA THR A 142 -12.45 -15.03 -11.54
C THR A 142 -12.56 -13.54 -11.14
N PRO A 143 -12.71 -12.61 -12.10
CA PRO A 143 -12.90 -11.19 -11.76
C PRO A 143 -14.04 -10.94 -10.77
N THR A 144 -15.15 -11.65 -10.91
CA THR A 144 -16.31 -11.55 -10.00
C THR A 144 -15.95 -12.04 -8.59
N GLU A 145 -15.35 -13.22 -8.48
CA GLU A 145 -14.93 -13.78 -7.18
C GLU A 145 -13.88 -12.88 -6.51
N LEU A 146 -12.99 -12.28 -7.30
CA LEU A 146 -12.02 -11.33 -6.78
C LEU A 146 -12.71 -10.08 -6.23
N ALA A 147 -13.66 -9.48 -6.96
CA ALA A 147 -14.41 -8.33 -6.48
C ALA A 147 -15.19 -8.66 -5.20
N ASP A 148 -15.89 -9.81 -5.15
CA ASP A 148 -16.60 -10.27 -3.97
C ASP A 148 -15.66 -10.53 -2.77
N THR A 149 -14.41 -10.90 -3.04
CA THR A 149 -13.39 -11.10 -2.00
C THR A 149 -12.85 -9.78 -1.47
N LEU A 150 -12.69 -8.77 -2.36
CA LEU A 150 -12.09 -7.49 -2.01
C LEU A 150 -13.05 -6.53 -1.31
N PHE A 151 -14.34 -6.56 -1.63
CA PHE A 151 -15.34 -5.62 -1.10
C PHE A 151 -16.31 -6.32 -0.14
N HIS A 152 -16.67 -5.64 0.94
CA HIS A 152 -17.74 -6.04 1.83
C HIS A 152 -19.11 -5.76 1.22
N ASP A 153 -19.27 -4.56 0.63
CA ASP A 153 -20.50 -4.11 -0.01
C ASP A 153 -20.64 -4.70 -1.42
N PRO A 154 -21.66 -5.56 -1.68
CA PRO A 154 -21.87 -6.14 -3.01
C PRO A 154 -22.11 -5.10 -4.11
N ALA A 155 -22.68 -3.93 -3.78
CA ALA A 155 -22.89 -2.88 -4.78
C ALA A 155 -21.56 -2.28 -5.23
N LYS A 156 -20.59 -2.11 -4.31
CA LYS A 156 -19.24 -1.66 -4.62
C LYS A 156 -18.44 -2.72 -5.37
N ALA A 157 -18.59 -3.99 -5.00
CA ALA A 157 -18.02 -5.11 -5.75
C ALA A 157 -18.51 -5.11 -7.21
N ALA A 158 -19.80 -4.98 -7.42
CA ALA A 158 -20.37 -4.89 -8.77
C ALA A 158 -19.92 -3.66 -9.54
N ALA A 159 -19.80 -2.51 -8.88
CA ALA A 159 -19.32 -1.27 -9.49
C ALA A 159 -17.82 -1.32 -9.89
N ALA A 160 -17.04 -2.16 -9.23
CA ALA A 160 -15.63 -2.38 -9.57
C ALA A 160 -15.44 -3.25 -10.84
N LEU A 161 -16.53 -3.86 -11.33
CA LEU A 161 -16.54 -4.71 -12.52
C LEU A 161 -17.36 -4.02 -13.62
N PRO A 162 -16.72 -3.34 -14.59
CA PRO A 162 -17.45 -2.77 -15.72
C PRO A 162 -18.11 -3.89 -16.54
N ALA A 163 -19.39 -3.67 -16.96
CA ALA A 163 -20.14 -4.63 -17.74
C ALA A 163 -19.54 -4.90 -19.12
N ASP A 164 -18.83 -3.93 -19.67
CA ASP A 164 -18.10 -4.03 -20.95
C ASP A 164 -16.71 -3.37 -20.75
N PRO A 165 -15.74 -4.13 -20.22
CA PRO A 165 -14.42 -3.59 -19.95
C PRO A 165 -13.71 -3.27 -21.26
N ASP A 166 -13.13 -2.07 -21.32
CA ASP A 166 -12.21 -1.69 -22.39
C ASP A 166 -11.03 -2.66 -22.43
N ILE A 167 -10.62 -3.03 -23.66
CA ILE A 167 -9.51 -3.97 -23.86
C ILE A 167 -8.20 -3.47 -23.21
N ASP A 168 -7.95 -2.16 -23.25
CA ASP A 168 -6.76 -1.56 -22.64
C ASP A 168 -6.80 -1.70 -21.10
N ALA A 169 -7.97 -1.57 -20.49
CA ALA A 169 -8.14 -1.80 -19.05
C ALA A 169 -7.90 -3.27 -18.68
N VAL A 170 -8.37 -4.23 -19.50
CA VAL A 170 -8.12 -5.66 -19.30
C VAL A 170 -6.62 -5.98 -19.42
N LEU A 171 -5.96 -5.41 -20.42
CA LEU A 171 -4.52 -5.59 -20.61
C LEU A 171 -3.71 -4.97 -19.47
N ALA A 172 -4.11 -3.80 -18.97
CA ALA A 172 -3.47 -3.16 -17.82
C ALA A 172 -3.60 -4.02 -16.55
N ALA A 173 -4.82 -4.49 -16.24
CA ALA A 173 -5.04 -5.40 -15.12
C ALA A 173 -4.24 -6.71 -15.24
N GLY A 174 -4.13 -7.24 -16.45
CA GLY A 174 -3.30 -8.42 -16.73
C GLY A 174 -1.80 -8.17 -16.51
N ARG A 175 -1.29 -6.99 -16.86
CA ARG A 175 0.11 -6.60 -16.58
C ARG A 175 0.35 -6.46 -15.08
N ASP A 176 -0.53 -5.79 -14.36
CA ASP A 176 -0.41 -5.63 -12.90
C ASP A 176 -0.40 -6.98 -12.20
N LEU A 177 -1.27 -7.90 -12.64
CA LEU A 177 -1.31 -9.26 -12.09
C LEU A 177 -0.02 -10.06 -12.40
N ALA A 178 0.52 -9.91 -13.60
CA ALA A 178 1.80 -10.53 -13.98
C ALA A 178 2.97 -9.95 -13.18
N ALA A 179 2.99 -8.63 -12.96
CA ALA A 179 3.98 -7.97 -12.11
C ALA A 179 3.87 -8.45 -10.64
N LEU A 180 2.65 -8.55 -10.10
CA LEU A 180 2.42 -9.11 -8.78
C LEU A 180 2.96 -10.54 -8.68
N ALA A 181 2.67 -11.39 -9.67
CA ALA A 181 3.15 -12.76 -9.70
C ALA A 181 4.68 -12.85 -9.68
N ARG A 182 5.37 -11.98 -10.42
CA ARG A 182 6.84 -11.89 -10.42
C ARG A 182 7.40 -11.69 -9.01
N PHE A 183 6.82 -10.77 -8.24
CA PHE A 183 7.29 -10.44 -6.90
C PHE A 183 6.84 -11.41 -5.81
N SER A 184 5.73 -12.11 -6.02
CA SER A 184 5.02 -12.75 -4.92
C SER A 184 4.53 -14.18 -5.17
N TRP A 185 4.98 -14.83 -6.24
CA TRP A 185 4.56 -16.19 -6.56
C TRP A 185 5.15 -17.23 -5.60
N THR A 186 6.43 -17.12 -5.29
CA THR A 186 7.13 -18.09 -4.42
C THR A 186 8.14 -17.40 -3.51
N PRO A 187 7.91 -17.37 -2.20
CA PRO A 187 6.71 -17.80 -1.46
C PRO A 187 5.49 -16.92 -1.73
N PHE A 188 4.31 -17.53 -1.82
CA PHE A 188 3.08 -16.83 -2.16
C PHE A 188 2.79 -15.69 -1.18
N LEU A 189 2.75 -14.45 -1.69
CA LEU A 189 2.42 -13.20 -1.00
C LEU A 189 3.07 -13.07 0.41
N SER A 190 4.28 -13.63 0.61
CA SER A 190 4.89 -13.63 1.93
C SER A 190 6.42 -13.73 1.90
N ASN A 191 7.06 -13.16 2.92
CA ASN A 191 8.44 -13.47 3.28
C ASN A 191 8.44 -14.24 4.61
N PRO A 192 8.79 -15.54 4.63
CA PRO A 192 8.82 -16.34 5.86
C PRO A 192 9.78 -15.82 6.94
N LYS A 193 10.65 -14.87 6.59
CA LYS A 193 11.62 -14.26 7.51
C LYS A 193 11.11 -12.95 8.11
N LEU A 194 10.08 -12.31 7.51
CA LEU A 194 9.62 -10.98 7.90
C LEU A 194 9.13 -10.96 9.35
N GLU A 195 8.27 -11.89 9.75
CA GLU A 195 7.69 -11.91 11.11
C GLU A 195 8.74 -11.74 12.21
N ARG A 196 9.84 -12.49 12.12
CA ARG A 196 10.91 -12.43 13.14
C ARG A 196 11.79 -11.18 13.05
N ARG A 197 11.62 -10.34 12.01
CA ARG A 197 12.35 -9.09 11.81
C ARG A 197 11.54 -7.85 12.20
N LEU A 198 10.22 -7.97 12.36
CA LEU A 198 9.30 -6.85 12.65
C LEU A 198 9.69 -6.06 13.91
N HIS A 199 10.34 -6.70 14.89
CA HIS A 199 10.87 -6.01 16.07
C HIS A 199 11.92 -4.93 15.76
N ARG A 200 12.47 -4.89 14.56
CA ARG A 200 13.44 -3.88 14.09
C ARG A 200 12.78 -2.59 13.63
N ILE A 201 11.47 -2.60 13.43
CA ILE A 201 10.71 -1.39 13.07
C ILE A 201 10.69 -0.48 14.29
N THR A 202 11.35 0.69 14.16
CA THR A 202 11.43 1.71 15.21
C THR A 202 10.49 2.89 14.95
N ALA A 203 9.89 2.95 13.78
CA ALA A 203 8.91 3.96 13.42
C ALA A 203 7.63 3.78 14.24
N ALA A 204 7.02 4.88 14.68
CA ALA A 204 5.65 4.83 15.19
C ALA A 204 4.76 4.19 14.12
N THR A 205 4.06 3.11 14.46
CA THR A 205 3.35 2.29 13.50
C THR A 205 1.87 2.17 13.81
N LEU A 206 1.03 2.36 12.79
CA LEU A 206 -0.37 1.99 12.77
C LEU A 206 -0.57 0.77 11.87
N VAL A 207 -1.24 -0.24 12.40
CA VAL A 207 -1.75 -1.38 11.64
C VAL A 207 -3.26 -1.23 11.57
N ALA A 208 -3.82 -0.97 10.40
CA ALA A 208 -5.25 -0.83 10.21
C ALA A 208 -5.80 -1.94 9.32
N TRP A 209 -6.94 -2.49 9.69
CA TRP A 209 -7.53 -3.64 9.04
C TRP A 209 -9.03 -3.47 8.84
N ALA A 210 -9.55 -4.14 7.81
CA ALA A 210 -10.99 -4.29 7.62
C ALA A 210 -11.50 -5.51 8.38
N ALA A 211 -12.67 -5.41 9.01
CA ALA A 211 -13.25 -6.50 9.77
C ALA A 211 -13.61 -7.71 8.89
N ASP A 212 -14.06 -7.44 7.67
CA ASP A 212 -14.51 -8.44 6.70
C ASP A 212 -13.49 -8.65 5.56
N ASP A 213 -12.20 -8.51 5.87
CA ASP A 213 -11.13 -8.80 4.90
C ASP A 213 -11.10 -10.30 4.58
N ARG A 214 -11.62 -10.66 3.39
CA ARG A 214 -11.70 -12.03 2.90
C ARG A 214 -10.46 -12.44 2.09
N LEU A 215 -9.58 -11.47 1.75
CA LEU A 215 -8.32 -11.75 1.07
C LEU A 215 -7.22 -12.06 2.08
N VAL A 216 -7.01 -11.16 3.05
CA VAL A 216 -5.98 -11.26 4.07
C VAL A 216 -6.64 -11.31 5.46
N PRO A 217 -6.75 -12.48 6.07
CA PRO A 217 -7.41 -12.63 7.36
C PRO A 217 -6.87 -11.67 8.42
N ILE A 218 -7.76 -11.10 9.25
CA ILE A 218 -7.43 -10.14 10.32
C ILE A 218 -6.35 -10.65 11.30
N ALA A 219 -6.13 -11.95 11.34
CA ALA A 219 -5.04 -12.57 12.11
C ALA A 219 -3.66 -12.04 11.69
N HIS A 220 -3.47 -11.67 10.40
CA HIS A 220 -2.24 -11.06 9.91
C HIS A 220 -2.03 -9.67 10.53
N GLY A 221 -3.07 -8.84 10.57
CA GLY A 221 -3.01 -7.52 11.21
C GLY A 221 -2.68 -7.60 12.70
N LYS A 222 -3.34 -8.51 13.43
CA LYS A 222 -3.03 -8.79 14.82
C LYS A 222 -1.57 -9.21 15.00
N ARG A 223 -1.07 -10.09 14.12
CA ARG A 223 0.31 -10.57 14.18
C ARG A 223 1.32 -9.44 13.87
N TYR A 224 1.06 -8.56 12.90
CA TYR A 224 1.87 -7.37 12.67
C TYR A 224 1.93 -6.49 13.94
N ALA A 225 0.78 -6.18 14.54
CA ALA A 225 0.69 -5.36 15.74
C ALA A 225 1.38 -5.98 16.96
N GLU A 226 1.32 -7.30 17.11
CA GLU A 226 2.01 -8.04 18.19
C GLU A 226 3.54 -8.02 18.04
N ARG A 227 4.06 -8.00 16.80
CA ARG A 227 5.50 -8.13 16.51
C ARG A 227 6.22 -6.81 16.31
N ILE A 228 5.49 -5.75 15.98
CA ILE A 228 6.06 -4.40 15.86
C ILE A 228 5.97 -3.70 17.21
N PRO A 229 7.09 -3.21 17.78
CA PRO A 229 7.08 -2.51 19.06
C PRO A 229 6.13 -1.30 19.05
N ASP A 230 5.32 -1.16 20.07
CA ASP A 230 4.39 -0.03 20.29
C ASP A 230 3.43 0.26 19.13
N ALA A 231 3.16 -0.73 18.26
CA ALA A 231 2.21 -0.57 17.18
C ALA A 231 0.78 -0.39 17.70
N ARG A 232 0.06 0.57 17.12
CA ARG A 232 -1.38 0.71 17.30
C ARG A 232 -2.11 -0.19 16.33
N PHE A 233 -3.17 -0.87 16.79
CA PHE A 233 -4.03 -1.68 15.93
C PHE A 233 -5.44 -1.11 15.90
N THR A 234 -6.00 -0.95 14.69
CA THR A 234 -7.35 -0.45 14.47
C THR A 234 -8.08 -1.31 13.46
N VAL A 235 -9.35 -1.55 13.71
CA VAL A 235 -10.25 -2.30 12.82
C VAL A 235 -11.39 -1.40 12.39
N VAL A 236 -11.73 -1.44 11.10
CA VAL A 236 -12.89 -0.75 10.55
C VAL A 236 -13.94 -1.80 10.19
N GLU A 237 -15.12 -1.65 10.78
CA GLU A 237 -16.25 -2.57 10.60
C GLU A 237 -16.94 -2.36 9.25
N ASN A 238 -17.65 -3.41 8.76
CA ASN A 238 -18.39 -3.39 7.51
C ASN A 238 -17.52 -2.92 6.30
N CYS A 239 -16.34 -3.47 6.21
CA CYS A 239 -15.35 -3.12 5.20
C CYS A 239 -14.58 -4.36 4.77
N GLY A 240 -14.30 -4.50 3.47
CA GLY A 240 -13.48 -5.55 2.88
C GLY A 240 -12.04 -5.13 2.67
N HIS A 241 -11.26 -5.95 1.94
CA HIS A 241 -9.83 -5.73 1.69
C HIS A 241 -9.53 -4.41 0.93
N ALA A 242 -10.39 -4.02 -0.01
CA ALA A 242 -10.27 -2.77 -0.77
C ALA A 242 -10.60 -1.52 0.08
N MET A 243 -10.12 -1.48 1.30
CA MET A 243 -10.57 -0.64 2.40
C MET A 243 -10.53 0.86 2.09
N TYR A 244 -9.46 1.36 1.48
CA TYR A 244 -9.33 2.79 1.13
C TYR A 244 -10.11 3.17 -0.13
N GLN A 245 -10.64 2.19 -0.88
CA GLN A 245 -11.60 2.40 -1.97
C GLN A 245 -13.03 2.27 -1.46
N GLU A 246 -13.27 1.34 -0.54
CA GLU A 246 -14.59 1.08 0.00
C GLU A 246 -15.02 2.10 1.06
N ARG A 247 -14.09 2.52 1.92
CA ARG A 247 -14.31 3.47 3.03
C ARG A 247 -13.24 4.57 3.05
N PRO A 248 -13.08 5.36 1.95
CA PRO A 248 -11.97 6.30 1.83
C PRO A 248 -11.92 7.32 2.96
N ALA A 249 -13.08 7.87 3.39
CA ALA A 249 -13.14 8.86 4.45
C ALA A 249 -12.70 8.30 5.81
N GLU A 250 -13.22 7.14 6.19
CA GLU A 250 -12.88 6.51 7.49
C GLU A 250 -11.40 6.19 7.58
N PHE A 251 -10.81 5.62 6.51
CA PHE A 251 -9.39 5.31 6.50
C PHE A 251 -8.51 6.56 6.40
N ALA A 252 -8.93 7.60 5.68
CA ALA A 252 -8.21 8.87 5.64
C ALA A 252 -8.19 9.54 7.02
N ASP A 253 -9.30 9.51 7.76
CA ASP A 253 -9.39 10.06 9.11
C ASP A 253 -8.51 9.27 10.10
N VAL A 254 -8.56 7.94 10.07
CA VAL A 254 -7.72 7.06 10.92
C VAL A 254 -6.23 7.32 10.65
N VAL A 255 -5.82 7.35 9.38
CA VAL A 255 -4.43 7.60 8.97
C VAL A 255 -3.99 9.00 9.39
N THR A 256 -4.80 10.02 9.09
CA THR A 256 -4.48 11.42 9.39
C THR A 256 -4.35 11.67 10.89
N ALA A 257 -5.27 11.15 11.70
CA ALA A 257 -5.22 11.28 13.15
C ALA A 257 -3.95 10.63 13.73
N PHE A 258 -3.63 9.41 13.29
CA PHE A 258 -2.42 8.71 13.74
C PHE A 258 -1.15 9.49 13.36
N LEU A 259 -1.03 9.94 12.10
CA LEU A 259 0.17 10.64 11.63
C LEU A 259 0.38 11.98 12.35
N ALA A 260 -0.70 12.70 12.68
CA ALA A 260 -0.64 13.93 13.47
C ALA A 260 -0.10 13.67 14.89
N ASP A 261 -0.62 12.62 15.57
CA ASP A 261 -0.17 12.20 16.90
C ASP A 261 1.31 11.80 16.91
N ALA A 262 1.71 10.93 15.97
CA ALA A 262 3.06 10.39 15.90
C ALA A 262 4.11 11.49 15.70
N ARG A 263 3.82 12.50 14.88
CA ARG A 263 4.69 13.66 14.67
C ARG A 263 4.80 14.55 15.89
N SER A 264 3.69 14.80 16.57
CA SER A 264 3.67 15.59 17.80
C SER A 264 4.51 14.94 18.91
N ALA A 265 4.54 13.61 18.97
CA ALA A 265 5.39 12.86 19.90
C ALA A 265 6.88 12.89 19.50
N GLY A 266 7.19 12.85 18.19
CA GLY A 266 8.57 12.93 17.70
C GLY A 266 9.23 14.30 17.88
N ALA A 267 8.45 15.38 17.80
CA ALA A 267 8.94 16.74 17.99
C ALA A 267 9.26 17.08 19.47
N ARG A 268 8.85 16.23 20.41
CA ARG A 268 9.10 16.39 21.86
C ARG A 268 10.29 15.59 22.39
N ARG A 269 10.93 14.79 21.56
CA ARG A 269 12.14 14.02 21.84
C ARG A 269 13.37 14.64 21.20
#